data_a951f58060a2f1cff1687436ffa3d74f
#
_entry.id   a951f58060a2f1cff1687436ffa3d74f
#
_cell.length_a   1.000
_cell.length_b   1.000
_cell.length_c   1.000
_cell.angle_alpha   90.00
_cell.angle_beta   90.00
_cell.angle_gamma   90.00
#
_symmetry.space_group_name_H-M   'P 1'
#
loop_
_entity.id
_entity.type
_entity.pdbx_description
1 polymer ?
#
loop_
_entity_poly.entity_id
_entity_poly.type
_entity_poly.pdbx_seq_one_letter_code
_entity_poly.pdbx_strand_id
1 'polypeptide(L)'
;DFKTFLAKDIKVNTTLDIHIKDLPKNFDFFLPWAGLEKSQYQNENPADIKAAIKMGKLFDQIKSDNNDNSEEFLKRLNVFLSRLLFCFFAEDSDIFEENIFSNSVGSLTSEDGSDLKEFFKKLFDVLNTKEEKRGDIPNYLNTFPYVNGGLFKEKIEPPRFSKKSRSIIIESGTLSWKDINPDIFGSMFQAVVDEGERGHLGMHYTSVPNIMKVIKPLFLDELYEEFEKSSGQYKRLLRLADRLSKIKIFDPACGSG
;
A
#
# COMPACT_ATOMS: atom_id res chain seq x y z
N ASP A 1 9.58 -38.21 -28.78
CA ASP A 1 8.27 -38.45 -29.41
C ASP A 1 7.77 -37.24 -30.22
N PHE A 2 8.52 -36.11 -30.18
CA PHE A 2 8.16 -34.84 -30.84
C PHE A 2 6.80 -34.26 -30.43
N LYS A 3 6.26 -34.68 -29.29
CA LYS A 3 4.99 -34.23 -28.76
C LYS A 3 5.15 -33.41 -27.46
N THR A 4 6.14 -33.77 -26.66
CA THR A 4 6.41 -33.11 -25.38
C THR A 4 7.64 -32.24 -25.48
N PHE A 5 7.57 -31.05 -24.94
CA PHE A 5 8.68 -30.13 -24.82
C PHE A 5 9.02 -29.97 -23.32
N LEU A 6 10.25 -30.35 -22.97
CA LEU A 6 10.75 -30.23 -21.60
C LEU A 6 11.92 -29.24 -21.60
N ALA A 7 11.84 -28.22 -20.78
CA ALA A 7 12.91 -27.26 -20.55
C ALA A 7 13.05 -26.98 -19.07
N LYS A 8 14.27 -26.65 -18.64
CA LYS A 8 14.56 -26.27 -17.26
C LYS A 8 15.36 -24.98 -17.26
N ASP A 9 14.84 -23.95 -16.54
CA ASP A 9 15.61 -22.78 -16.19
C ASP A 9 16.42 -23.08 -14.93
N ILE A 10 17.76 -23.14 -15.08
CA ILE A 10 18.67 -23.50 -13.99
C ILE A 10 18.94 -22.35 -13.03
N LYS A 11 18.66 -21.08 -13.44
CA LYS A 11 18.83 -19.91 -12.56
C LYS A 11 17.75 -19.80 -11.51
N VAL A 12 16.49 -20.03 -11.93
CA VAL A 12 15.32 -19.94 -11.04
C VAL A 12 14.73 -21.30 -10.68
N ASN A 13 15.36 -22.39 -11.12
CA ASN A 13 14.98 -23.78 -10.87
C ASN A 13 13.53 -24.11 -11.26
N THR A 14 13.00 -23.47 -12.30
CA THR A 14 11.67 -23.75 -12.84
C THR A 14 11.74 -24.71 -14.02
N THR A 15 10.78 -25.62 -14.12
CA THR A 15 10.68 -26.59 -15.21
C THR A 15 9.43 -26.33 -16.03
N LEU A 16 9.57 -26.33 -17.34
CA LEU A 16 8.48 -26.28 -18.33
C LEU A 16 8.32 -27.67 -18.93
N ASP A 17 7.17 -28.30 -18.70
CA ASP A 17 6.80 -29.59 -19.30
C ASP A 17 5.44 -29.42 -19.97
N ILE A 18 5.44 -29.31 -21.30
CA ILE A 18 4.26 -28.94 -22.07
C ILE A 18 4.18 -29.75 -23.38
N HIS A 19 2.97 -29.85 -23.94
CA HIS A 19 2.83 -30.32 -25.31
C HIS A 19 3.42 -29.29 -26.29
N ILE A 20 4.13 -29.71 -27.34
CA ILE A 20 4.81 -28.80 -28.27
C ILE A 20 3.86 -27.77 -28.92
N LYS A 21 2.59 -28.10 -29.08
CA LYS A 21 1.55 -27.18 -29.57
C LYS A 21 1.27 -25.99 -28.64
N ASP A 22 1.59 -26.10 -27.35
CA ASP A 22 1.40 -25.07 -26.36
C ASP A 22 2.62 -24.18 -26.18
N LEU A 23 3.70 -24.44 -26.92
CA LEU A 23 4.92 -23.64 -26.90
C LEU A 23 4.65 -22.13 -27.16
N PRO A 24 3.80 -21.73 -28.12
CA PRO A 24 3.49 -20.32 -28.34
C PRO A 24 2.83 -19.64 -27.17
N LYS A 25 2.11 -20.36 -26.30
CA LYS A 25 1.46 -19.83 -25.10
C LYS A 25 2.43 -19.67 -23.92
N ASN A 26 3.60 -20.28 -24.00
CA ASN A 26 4.63 -20.30 -22.98
C ASN A 26 5.94 -19.66 -23.47
N PHE A 27 5.88 -18.76 -24.44
CA PHE A 27 7.06 -18.12 -25.03
C PHE A 27 7.83 -17.27 -23.99
N ASP A 28 7.15 -16.80 -22.97
CA ASP A 28 7.70 -16.03 -21.86
C ASP A 28 8.80 -16.78 -21.09
N PHE A 29 8.76 -18.12 -21.09
CA PHE A 29 9.83 -18.95 -20.52
C PHE A 29 11.18 -18.73 -21.22
N PHE A 30 11.17 -18.31 -22.47
CA PHE A 30 12.38 -18.15 -23.31
C PHE A 30 12.82 -16.68 -23.44
N LEU A 31 12.12 -15.72 -22.87
CA LEU A 31 12.49 -14.31 -22.91
C LEU A 31 13.94 -14.03 -22.46
N PRO A 32 14.51 -14.74 -21.46
CA PRO A 32 15.91 -14.58 -21.09
C PRO A 32 16.90 -14.86 -22.22
N TRP A 33 16.56 -15.73 -23.19
CA TRP A 33 17.40 -16.00 -24.35
C TRP A 33 17.45 -14.83 -25.34
N ALA A 34 16.41 -14.00 -25.35
CA ALA A 34 16.37 -12.78 -26.15
C ALA A 34 16.97 -11.57 -25.42
N GLY A 35 17.62 -11.77 -24.26
CA GLY A 35 18.13 -10.70 -23.43
C GLY A 35 17.02 -9.89 -22.72
N LEU A 36 15.78 -10.36 -22.82
CA LEU A 36 14.65 -9.80 -22.09
C LEU A 36 14.57 -10.52 -20.74
N GLU A 37 14.73 -9.81 -19.65
CA GLU A 37 14.45 -10.40 -18.35
C GLU A 37 12.97 -10.81 -18.32
N LYS A 38 12.73 -12.08 -17.96
CA LYS A 38 11.40 -12.49 -17.56
C LYS A 38 11.00 -11.51 -16.45
N SER A 39 10.05 -10.62 -16.71
CA SER A 39 9.41 -9.92 -15.62
C SER A 39 8.82 -11.05 -14.78
N GLN A 40 9.51 -11.40 -13.69
CA GLN A 40 8.92 -12.20 -12.68
C GLN A 40 7.76 -11.33 -12.18
N TYR A 41 6.58 -11.59 -12.71
CA TYR A 41 5.37 -11.38 -11.94
C TYR A 41 5.57 -12.30 -10.72
N GLN A 42 6.30 -11.81 -9.73
CA GLN A 42 6.11 -12.32 -8.39
C GLN A 42 4.61 -12.14 -8.20
N ASN A 43 3.93 -13.22 -7.89
CA ASN A 43 2.52 -13.23 -7.63
C ASN A 43 2.22 -12.04 -6.74
N GLU A 44 1.73 -10.94 -7.35
CA GLU A 44 1.23 -9.82 -6.58
C GLU A 44 0.19 -10.43 -5.66
N ASN A 45 0.29 -10.14 -4.40
CA ASN A 45 -0.65 -10.68 -3.43
C ASN A 45 -2.06 -10.36 -3.95
N PRO A 46 -2.96 -11.33 -4.14
CA PRO A 46 -4.31 -11.07 -4.61
C PRO A 46 -5.05 -10.03 -3.76
N ALA A 47 -4.67 -9.86 -2.49
CA ALA A 47 -5.19 -8.83 -1.61
C ALA A 47 -4.75 -7.43 -2.09
N ASP A 48 -3.48 -7.27 -2.49
CA ASP A 48 -2.94 -5.99 -2.99
C ASP A 48 -3.68 -5.55 -4.26
N ILE A 49 -3.89 -6.48 -5.20
CA ILE A 49 -4.62 -6.19 -6.44
C ILE A 49 -6.06 -5.75 -6.14
N LYS A 50 -6.75 -6.45 -5.23
CA LYS A 50 -8.12 -6.11 -4.85
C LYS A 50 -8.22 -4.73 -4.21
N ALA A 51 -7.28 -4.41 -3.32
CA ALA A 51 -7.21 -3.12 -2.66
C ALA A 51 -6.94 -2.00 -3.67
N ALA A 52 -5.96 -2.17 -4.57
CA ALA A 52 -5.65 -1.20 -5.62
C ALA A 52 -6.87 -0.93 -6.52
N ILE A 53 -7.58 -1.97 -6.96
CA ILE A 53 -8.79 -1.83 -7.78
C ILE A 53 -9.88 -1.07 -7.02
N LYS A 54 -10.12 -1.39 -5.73
CA LYS A 54 -11.15 -0.71 -4.94
C LYS A 54 -10.80 0.76 -4.73
N MET A 55 -9.56 1.06 -4.41
CA MET A 55 -9.12 2.43 -4.20
C MET A 55 -9.10 3.25 -5.49
N GLY A 56 -8.72 2.66 -6.62
CA GLY A 56 -8.87 3.29 -7.94
C GLY A 56 -10.32 3.64 -8.25
N LYS A 57 -11.26 2.70 -8.01
CA LYS A 57 -12.71 2.95 -8.18
C LYS A 57 -13.21 4.06 -7.24
N LEU A 58 -12.70 4.11 -6.00
CA LEU A 58 -13.06 5.16 -5.05
C LEU A 58 -12.57 6.53 -5.52
N PHE A 59 -11.32 6.60 -5.99
CA PHE A 59 -10.76 7.82 -6.54
C PHE A 59 -11.60 8.35 -7.71
N ASP A 60 -11.90 7.50 -8.70
CA ASP A 60 -12.70 7.87 -9.87
C ASP A 60 -14.11 8.32 -9.46
N GLN A 61 -14.73 7.63 -8.50
CA GLN A 61 -16.05 7.97 -8.01
C GLN A 61 -16.06 9.32 -7.29
N ILE A 62 -15.08 9.58 -6.42
CA ILE A 62 -14.99 10.88 -5.72
C ILE A 62 -14.71 12.00 -6.71
N LYS A 63 -13.87 11.80 -7.73
CA LYS A 63 -13.68 12.77 -8.81
C LYS A 63 -15.00 13.09 -9.50
N SER A 64 -15.79 12.07 -9.82
CA SER A 64 -17.12 12.23 -10.44
C SER A 64 -18.10 12.98 -9.52
N ASP A 65 -18.10 12.66 -8.21
CA ASP A 65 -18.99 13.27 -7.22
C ASP A 65 -18.71 14.78 -7.04
N ASN A 66 -17.47 15.23 -7.28
CA ASN A 66 -17.05 16.62 -7.10
C ASN A 66 -16.99 17.41 -8.40
N ASN A 67 -16.93 16.74 -9.55
CA ASN A 67 -16.78 17.35 -10.87
C ASN A 67 -15.66 18.41 -10.92
N ASP A 68 -14.54 18.15 -10.22
CA ASP A 68 -13.38 19.02 -10.09
C ASP A 68 -12.12 18.23 -10.50
N ASN A 69 -11.38 18.75 -11.48
CA ASN A 69 -10.12 18.17 -11.96
C ASN A 69 -8.94 19.13 -11.72
N SER A 70 -9.12 20.17 -10.88
CA SER A 70 -8.05 21.09 -10.54
C SER A 70 -6.91 20.38 -9.83
N GLU A 71 -5.70 20.83 -10.06
CA GLU A 71 -4.50 20.32 -9.40
C GLU A 71 -4.63 20.42 -7.87
N GLU A 72 -5.24 21.50 -7.37
CA GLU A 72 -5.50 21.69 -5.95
C GLU A 72 -6.46 20.64 -5.39
N PHE A 73 -7.55 20.34 -6.11
CA PHE A 73 -8.47 19.28 -5.72
C PHE A 73 -7.80 17.92 -5.70
N LEU A 74 -7.01 17.59 -6.73
CA LEU A 74 -6.30 16.30 -6.82
C LEU A 74 -5.29 16.15 -5.67
N LYS A 75 -4.55 17.20 -5.32
CA LYS A 75 -3.66 17.18 -4.15
C LYS A 75 -4.42 16.90 -2.84
N ARG A 76 -5.54 17.59 -2.63
CA ARG A 76 -6.38 17.37 -1.44
C ARG A 76 -6.98 15.96 -1.42
N LEU A 77 -7.42 15.45 -2.57
CA LEU A 77 -7.96 14.09 -2.70
C LEU A 77 -6.89 13.03 -2.36
N ASN A 78 -5.65 13.23 -2.82
CA ASN A 78 -4.55 12.33 -2.49
C ASN A 78 -4.26 12.31 -0.97
N VAL A 79 -4.23 13.47 -0.33
CA VAL A 79 -4.06 13.55 1.14
C VAL A 79 -5.24 12.86 1.84
N PHE A 80 -6.47 13.09 1.36
CA PHE A 80 -7.66 12.43 1.91
C PHE A 80 -7.56 10.90 1.80
N LEU A 81 -7.22 10.38 0.64
CA LEU A 81 -7.08 8.93 0.41
C LEU A 81 -5.97 8.31 1.25
N SER A 82 -4.84 9.00 1.43
CA SER A 82 -3.76 8.56 2.32
C SER A 82 -4.25 8.43 3.77
N ARG A 83 -5.04 9.39 4.26
CA ARG A 83 -5.63 9.35 5.60
C ARG A 83 -6.66 8.23 5.75
N LEU A 84 -7.48 8.03 4.72
CA LEU A 84 -8.47 6.95 4.68
C LEU A 84 -7.80 5.58 4.75
N LEU A 85 -6.76 5.40 3.97
CA LEU A 85 -5.97 4.16 3.97
C LEU A 85 -5.30 3.91 5.32
N PHE A 86 -4.73 4.97 5.92
CA PHE A 86 -4.21 4.86 7.29
C PHE A 86 -5.28 4.38 8.26
N CYS A 87 -6.52 4.89 8.16
CA CYS A 87 -7.61 4.47 9.05
C CYS A 87 -7.94 2.97 8.90
N PHE A 88 -7.94 2.45 7.68
CA PHE A 88 -8.14 1.01 7.44
C PHE A 88 -7.00 0.17 8.02
N PHE A 89 -5.74 0.57 7.79
CA PHE A 89 -4.59 -0.11 8.38
C PHE A 89 -4.58 -0.05 9.90
N ALA A 90 -4.90 1.12 10.47
CA ALA A 90 -4.90 1.33 11.91
C ALA A 90 -5.94 0.44 12.62
N GLU A 91 -7.08 0.20 11.98
CA GLU A 91 -8.12 -0.71 12.47
C GLU A 91 -7.65 -2.17 12.48
N ASP A 92 -6.99 -2.63 11.40
CA ASP A 92 -6.53 -4.01 11.27
C ASP A 92 -5.19 -4.29 11.97
N SER A 93 -4.50 -3.24 12.44
CA SER A 93 -3.17 -3.33 13.09
C SER A 93 -3.23 -3.02 14.59
N ASP A 94 -4.38 -3.10 15.22
CA ASP A 94 -4.60 -2.85 16.66
C ASP A 94 -4.17 -1.44 17.12
N ILE A 95 -4.00 -0.47 16.18
CA ILE A 95 -3.80 0.95 16.51
C ILE A 95 -5.13 1.58 16.91
N PHE A 96 -6.20 1.22 16.23
CA PHE A 96 -7.58 1.50 16.60
C PHE A 96 -8.21 0.26 17.24
N GLU A 97 -9.31 0.45 17.96
CA GLU A 97 -10.15 -0.68 18.36
C GLU A 97 -10.72 -1.39 17.13
N GLU A 98 -10.85 -2.70 17.21
CA GLU A 98 -11.32 -3.54 16.10
C GLU A 98 -12.66 -3.06 15.54
N ASN A 99 -12.75 -2.89 14.24
CA ASN A 99 -13.93 -2.44 13.49
C ASN A 99 -14.49 -1.06 13.89
N ILE A 100 -13.78 -0.25 14.68
CA ILE A 100 -14.30 1.05 15.14
C ILE A 100 -14.48 2.04 13.98
N PHE A 101 -13.53 2.09 13.04
CA PHE A 101 -13.59 3.00 11.90
C PHE A 101 -14.67 2.57 10.91
N SER A 102 -14.64 1.31 10.47
CA SER A 102 -15.61 0.75 9.54
C SER A 102 -17.05 0.82 10.07
N ASN A 103 -17.25 0.50 11.36
CA ASN A 103 -18.55 0.62 12.01
C ASN A 103 -19.01 2.08 12.13
N SER A 104 -18.09 3.00 12.42
CA SER A 104 -18.44 4.43 12.52
C SER A 104 -18.91 4.96 11.16
N VAL A 105 -18.21 4.65 10.08
CA VAL A 105 -18.65 5.02 8.72
C VAL A 105 -19.98 4.36 8.38
N GLY A 106 -20.14 3.08 8.68
CA GLY A 106 -21.34 2.32 8.32
C GLY A 106 -22.59 2.73 9.09
N SER A 107 -22.45 2.99 10.40
CA SER A 107 -23.60 3.15 11.31
C SER A 107 -23.92 4.60 11.68
N LEU A 108 -22.93 5.50 11.58
CA LEU A 108 -23.05 6.89 12.05
C LEU A 108 -23.13 7.91 10.93
N THR A 109 -23.16 7.46 9.67
CA THR A 109 -23.29 8.34 8.52
C THR A 109 -24.52 7.98 7.69
N SER A 110 -25.08 8.99 7.04
CA SER A 110 -26.28 8.87 6.20
C SER A 110 -26.02 7.99 4.97
N GLU A 111 -26.98 7.17 4.58
CA GLU A 111 -26.83 6.26 3.45
C GLU A 111 -26.51 6.97 2.11
N ASP A 112 -26.94 8.19 1.94
CA ASP A 112 -26.69 9.00 0.76
C ASP A 112 -25.27 9.60 0.71
N GLY A 113 -24.50 9.50 1.82
CA GLY A 113 -23.15 10.03 1.95
C GLY A 113 -23.07 11.53 2.18
N SER A 114 -24.21 12.22 2.35
CA SER A 114 -24.25 13.69 2.45
C SER A 114 -23.47 14.26 3.65
N ASP A 115 -23.38 13.52 4.74
CA ASP A 115 -22.71 13.91 6.00
C ASP A 115 -21.28 13.37 6.15
N LEU A 116 -20.80 12.52 5.23
CA LEU A 116 -19.45 11.93 5.27
C LEU A 116 -18.35 13.00 5.28
N LYS A 117 -18.53 14.11 4.57
CA LYS A 117 -17.57 15.20 4.56
C LYS A 117 -17.34 15.75 5.96
N GLU A 118 -18.41 16.03 6.71
CA GLU A 118 -18.33 16.54 8.08
C GLU A 118 -17.83 15.48 9.05
N PHE A 119 -18.22 14.22 8.84
CA PHE A 119 -17.70 13.10 9.62
C PHE A 119 -16.17 12.99 9.50
N PHE A 120 -15.61 12.96 8.30
CA PHE A 120 -14.17 12.89 8.10
C PHE A 120 -13.42 14.11 8.63
N LYS A 121 -13.99 15.29 8.48
CA LYS A 121 -13.42 16.51 9.02
C LYS A 121 -13.25 16.42 10.54
N LYS A 122 -14.30 16.01 11.25
CA LYS A 122 -14.26 15.81 12.70
C LYS A 122 -13.32 14.69 13.12
N LEU A 123 -13.34 13.56 12.42
CA LEU A 123 -12.45 12.43 12.69
C LEU A 123 -10.99 12.84 12.54
N PHE A 124 -10.61 13.51 11.45
CA PHE A 124 -9.24 13.94 11.23
C PHE A 124 -8.76 14.98 12.25
N ASP A 125 -9.64 15.84 12.71
CA ASP A 125 -9.33 16.78 13.80
C ASP A 125 -9.08 16.03 15.12
N VAL A 126 -9.87 15.00 15.42
CA VAL A 126 -9.69 14.15 16.61
C VAL A 126 -8.37 13.37 16.53
N LEU A 127 -8.07 12.74 15.40
CA LEU A 127 -6.81 12.02 15.19
C LEU A 127 -5.57 12.93 15.29
N ASN A 128 -5.71 14.22 15.02
CA ASN A 128 -4.64 15.21 15.15
C ASN A 128 -4.57 15.88 16.54
N THR A 129 -5.51 15.60 17.44
CA THR A 129 -5.62 16.29 18.73
C THR A 129 -5.42 15.32 19.89
N LYS A 130 -4.43 15.62 20.76
CA LYS A 130 -4.22 14.84 21.99
C LYS A 130 -5.48 14.82 22.84
N GLU A 131 -5.75 13.68 23.50
CA GLU A 131 -6.98 13.46 24.28
C GLU A 131 -7.23 14.59 25.29
N GLU A 132 -6.18 15.04 25.99
CA GLU A 132 -6.32 16.09 27.03
C GLU A 132 -6.65 17.47 26.45
N LYS A 133 -6.53 17.64 25.12
CA LYS A 133 -6.79 18.92 24.43
C LYS A 133 -8.07 18.91 23.61
N ARG A 134 -8.81 17.81 23.63
CA ARG A 134 -10.09 17.68 22.93
C ARG A 134 -11.15 18.49 23.69
N GLY A 135 -11.92 19.27 22.96
CA GLY A 135 -13.11 19.94 23.49
C GLY A 135 -14.30 18.98 23.64
N ASP A 136 -15.50 19.54 23.66
CA ASP A 136 -16.72 18.74 23.63
C ASP A 136 -16.93 18.13 22.25
N ILE A 137 -16.67 16.84 22.17
CA ILE A 137 -16.80 16.02 20.93
C ILE A 137 -17.74 14.85 21.20
N PRO A 138 -18.45 14.33 20.17
CA PRO A 138 -19.28 13.15 20.30
C PRO A 138 -18.50 11.96 20.86
N ASN A 139 -19.12 11.20 21.79
CA ASN A 139 -18.47 10.08 22.48
C ASN A 139 -17.84 9.06 21.53
N TYR A 140 -18.50 8.77 20.40
CA TYR A 140 -17.99 7.81 19.41
C TYR A 140 -16.68 8.26 18.73
N LEU A 141 -16.40 9.57 18.66
CA LEU A 141 -15.13 10.09 18.16
C LEU A 141 -14.04 10.06 19.23
N ASN A 142 -14.42 10.13 20.50
CA ASN A 142 -13.46 10.15 21.60
C ASN A 142 -12.73 8.81 21.81
N THR A 143 -13.26 7.74 21.27
CA THR A 143 -12.63 6.40 21.28
C THR A 143 -11.45 6.28 20.33
N PHE A 144 -11.33 7.17 19.32
CA PHE A 144 -10.18 7.18 18.43
C PHE A 144 -8.94 7.75 19.12
N PRO A 145 -7.76 7.12 19.03
CA PRO A 145 -6.54 7.60 19.64
C PRO A 145 -5.97 8.84 18.94
N TYR A 146 -5.08 9.56 19.61
CA TYR A 146 -4.27 10.58 18.95
C TYR A 146 -3.19 9.91 18.09
N VAL A 147 -3.11 10.31 16.82
CA VAL A 147 -2.09 9.83 15.87
C VAL A 147 -0.94 10.84 15.83
N ASN A 148 0.17 10.47 16.47
CA ASN A 148 1.38 11.30 16.46
C ASN A 148 2.06 11.26 15.10
N GLY A 149 2.23 12.41 14.45
CA GLY A 149 2.91 12.52 13.16
C GLY A 149 2.39 13.66 12.28
N GLY A 150 2.85 13.68 11.03
CA GLY A 150 2.50 14.72 10.06
C GLY A 150 1.21 14.47 9.28
N LEU A 151 0.72 13.22 9.24
CA LEU A 151 -0.35 12.82 8.32
C LEU A 151 -1.65 13.63 8.50
N PHE A 152 -2.06 13.90 9.75
CA PHE A 152 -3.28 14.65 10.05
C PHE A 152 -3.05 16.13 10.37
N LYS A 153 -1.78 16.61 10.37
CA LYS A 153 -1.42 17.95 10.79
C LYS A 153 -2.00 19.03 9.88
N GLU A 154 -1.94 18.82 8.59
CA GLU A 154 -2.49 19.76 7.62
C GLU A 154 -4.02 19.70 7.63
N LYS A 155 -4.67 20.87 7.70
CA LYS A 155 -6.12 20.95 7.56
C LYS A 155 -6.51 20.89 6.11
N ILE A 156 -7.22 19.84 5.73
CA ILE A 156 -7.80 19.68 4.39
C ILE A 156 -9.32 19.70 4.48
N GLU A 157 -9.97 20.20 3.46
CA GLU A 157 -11.41 20.00 3.26
C GLU A 157 -11.64 18.64 2.59
N PRO A 158 -12.29 17.67 3.27
CA PRO A 158 -12.64 16.40 2.63
C PRO A 158 -13.55 16.64 1.42
N PRO A 159 -13.49 15.75 0.41
CA PRO A 159 -14.35 15.86 -0.78
C PRO A 159 -15.83 15.65 -0.42
N ARG A 160 -16.71 15.92 -1.38
CA ARG A 160 -18.11 15.49 -1.31
C ARG A 160 -18.21 14.02 -1.65
N PHE A 161 -19.22 13.36 -1.09
CA PHE A 161 -19.49 11.94 -1.28
C PHE A 161 -20.92 11.74 -1.75
N SER A 162 -21.11 10.67 -2.52
CA SER A 162 -22.41 10.14 -2.89
C SER A 162 -22.67 8.80 -2.16
N LYS A 163 -23.86 8.29 -2.28
CA LYS A 163 -24.19 6.91 -1.84
C LYS A 163 -23.20 5.88 -2.39
N LYS A 164 -22.75 6.07 -3.65
CA LYS A 164 -21.84 5.14 -4.32
C LYS A 164 -20.42 5.21 -3.75
N SER A 165 -19.85 6.39 -3.56
CA SER A 165 -18.54 6.53 -2.94
C SER A 165 -18.55 6.04 -1.49
N ARG A 166 -19.62 6.31 -0.73
CA ARG A 166 -19.80 5.74 0.61
C ARG A 166 -19.80 4.21 0.60
N SER A 167 -20.55 3.58 -0.32
CA SER A 167 -20.58 2.11 -0.45
C SER A 167 -19.19 1.55 -0.72
N ILE A 168 -18.41 2.19 -1.61
CA ILE A 168 -17.04 1.75 -1.90
C ILE A 168 -16.14 1.87 -0.67
N ILE A 169 -16.28 2.93 0.14
CA ILE A 169 -15.53 3.08 1.39
C ILE A 169 -15.85 1.93 2.35
N ILE A 170 -17.13 1.63 2.59
CA ILE A 170 -17.57 0.54 3.45
C ILE A 170 -17.06 -0.80 2.93
N GLU A 171 -17.19 -1.06 1.63
CA GLU A 171 -16.68 -2.28 1.02
C GLU A 171 -15.15 -2.39 1.09
N SER A 172 -14.42 -1.26 1.10
CA SER A 172 -12.98 -1.26 1.28
C SER A 172 -12.59 -1.64 2.72
N GLY A 173 -13.38 -1.26 3.71
CA GLY A 173 -13.20 -1.67 5.10
C GLY A 173 -13.37 -3.18 5.33
N THR A 174 -13.95 -3.93 4.39
CA THR A 174 -14.06 -5.41 4.52
C THR A 174 -12.81 -6.16 4.04
N LEU A 175 -11.80 -5.48 3.55
CA LEU A 175 -10.53 -6.10 3.16
C LEU A 175 -9.66 -6.34 4.40
N SER A 176 -8.80 -7.36 4.36
CA SER A 176 -7.78 -7.58 5.39
C SER A 176 -6.57 -6.69 5.10
N TRP A 177 -6.56 -5.47 5.63
CA TRP A 177 -5.50 -4.49 5.36
C TRP A 177 -4.16 -4.86 5.97
N LYS A 178 -4.13 -5.66 7.03
CA LYS A 178 -2.89 -6.22 7.61
C LYS A 178 -2.14 -7.14 6.65
N ASP A 179 -2.85 -7.77 5.69
CA ASP A 179 -2.27 -8.67 4.69
C ASP A 179 -1.88 -7.94 3.40
N ILE A 180 -2.23 -6.65 3.29
CA ILE A 180 -1.93 -5.80 2.14
C ILE A 180 -0.58 -5.13 2.36
N ASN A 181 0.28 -5.20 1.33
CA ASN A 181 1.58 -4.55 1.38
C ASN A 181 1.41 -3.02 1.41
N PRO A 182 1.97 -2.31 2.41
CA PRO A 182 1.93 -0.85 2.47
C PRO A 182 2.47 -0.15 1.21
N ASP A 183 3.33 -0.80 0.44
CA ASP A 183 3.90 -0.29 -0.80
C ASP A 183 2.86 -0.06 -1.91
N ILE A 184 1.67 -0.65 -1.77
CA ILE A 184 0.53 -0.40 -2.67
C ILE A 184 0.17 1.09 -2.74
N PHE A 185 0.44 1.86 -1.67
CA PHE A 185 0.23 3.30 -1.68
C PHE A 185 1.02 4.00 -2.77
N GLY A 186 2.29 3.61 -2.97
CA GLY A 186 3.12 4.15 -4.04
C GLY A 186 2.53 3.89 -5.42
N SER A 187 2.10 2.66 -5.68
CA SER A 187 1.49 2.27 -6.96
C SER A 187 0.14 2.95 -7.20
N MET A 188 -0.64 3.17 -6.14
CA MET A 188 -1.92 3.90 -6.22
C MET A 188 -1.71 5.38 -6.54
N PHE A 189 -0.73 6.04 -5.91
CA PHE A 189 -0.39 7.43 -6.23
C PHE A 189 0.09 7.57 -7.68
N GLN A 190 0.83 6.60 -8.20
CA GLN A 190 1.22 6.59 -9.61
C GLN A 190 0.03 6.42 -10.58
N ALA A 191 -0.95 5.62 -10.20
CA ALA A 191 -2.15 5.43 -11.02
C ALA A 191 -3.03 6.69 -11.09
N VAL A 192 -2.89 7.58 -10.10
CA VAL A 192 -3.68 8.81 -9.96
C VAL A 192 -3.03 10.01 -10.64
N VAL A 193 -1.70 10.03 -10.75
CA VAL A 193 -0.97 11.10 -11.44
C VAL A 193 -1.06 10.87 -12.95
N ASP A 194 -1.52 11.88 -13.70
CA ASP A 194 -1.67 11.83 -15.15
C ASP A 194 -0.38 11.34 -15.84
N GLU A 195 -0.53 10.52 -16.89
CA GLU A 195 0.60 9.95 -17.64
C GLU A 195 1.59 11.01 -18.15
N GLY A 196 1.11 12.23 -18.44
CA GLY A 196 1.94 13.35 -18.86
C GLY A 196 2.86 13.92 -17.78
N GLU A 197 2.48 13.83 -16.52
CA GLU A 197 3.27 14.38 -15.39
C GLU A 197 4.22 13.35 -14.76
N ARG A 198 3.96 12.06 -14.93
CA ARG A 198 4.81 10.98 -14.38
C ARG A 198 6.26 11.08 -14.81
N GLY A 199 6.50 11.45 -16.08
CA GLY A 199 7.84 11.62 -16.64
C GLY A 199 8.58 12.87 -16.14
N HIS A 200 7.88 13.95 -15.78
CA HIS A 200 8.47 15.21 -15.35
C HIS A 200 8.81 15.26 -13.86
N LEU A 201 8.08 14.56 -13.01
CA LEU A 201 8.26 14.62 -11.55
C LEU A 201 9.17 13.51 -11.01
N GLY A 202 9.63 12.57 -11.85
CA GLY A 202 10.48 11.46 -11.41
C GLY A 202 9.80 10.55 -10.37
N MET A 203 8.47 10.61 -10.25
CA MET A 203 7.68 9.83 -9.29
C MET A 203 7.46 8.42 -9.82
N HIS A 204 8.54 7.67 -10.02
CA HIS A 204 8.46 6.25 -10.34
C HIS A 204 8.53 5.44 -9.05
N TYR A 205 7.43 4.79 -8.72
CA TYR A 205 7.42 3.78 -7.66
C TYR A 205 8.35 2.62 -8.02
N THR A 206 9.29 2.33 -7.14
CA THR A 206 10.17 1.18 -7.31
C THR A 206 9.59 0.00 -6.55
N SER A 207 9.20 -1.05 -7.26
CA SER A 207 8.60 -2.24 -6.65
C SER A 207 9.58 -2.92 -5.67
N VAL A 208 9.05 -3.54 -4.61
CA VAL A 208 9.84 -4.31 -3.62
C VAL A 208 10.79 -5.30 -4.28
N PRO A 209 10.40 -6.08 -5.32
CA PRO A 209 11.34 -6.94 -6.03
C PRO A 209 12.55 -6.22 -6.60
N ASN A 210 12.37 -5.00 -7.11
CA ASN A 210 13.48 -4.21 -7.64
C ASN A 210 14.34 -3.61 -6.51
N ILE A 211 13.73 -3.17 -5.43
CA ILE A 211 14.43 -2.76 -4.20
C ILE A 211 15.28 -3.92 -3.69
N MET A 212 14.71 -5.13 -3.59
CA MET A 212 15.41 -6.31 -3.11
C MET A 212 16.59 -6.74 -4.00
N LYS A 213 16.55 -6.49 -5.30
CA LYS A 213 17.69 -6.71 -6.20
C LYS A 213 18.91 -5.86 -5.83
N VAL A 214 18.67 -4.70 -5.23
CA VAL A 214 19.75 -3.78 -4.77
C VAL A 214 20.19 -4.13 -3.37
N ILE A 215 19.26 -4.22 -2.43
CA ILE A 215 19.62 -4.34 -1.00
C ILE A 215 20.10 -5.73 -0.61
N LYS A 216 19.59 -6.81 -1.28
CA LYS A 216 20.05 -8.18 -1.02
C LYS A 216 21.57 -8.31 -1.17
N PRO A 217 22.15 -8.10 -2.36
CA PRO A 217 23.60 -8.25 -2.55
C PRO A 217 24.41 -7.16 -1.84
N LEU A 218 23.79 -6.03 -1.48
CA LEU A 218 24.49 -4.91 -0.85
C LEU A 218 24.84 -5.21 0.64
N PHE A 219 23.90 -5.74 1.40
CA PHE A 219 24.09 -6.02 2.81
C PHE A 219 23.13 -7.08 3.40
N LEU A 220 21.98 -7.32 2.79
CA LEU A 220 20.93 -8.11 3.42
C LEU A 220 21.27 -9.61 3.45
N ASP A 221 21.81 -10.14 2.36
CA ASP A 221 22.20 -11.56 2.28
C ASP A 221 23.27 -11.90 3.32
N GLU A 222 24.27 -11.01 3.53
CA GLU A 222 25.30 -11.18 4.56
C GLU A 222 24.68 -11.20 5.98
N LEU A 223 23.72 -10.33 6.24
CA LEU A 223 23.03 -10.29 7.53
C LEU A 223 22.21 -11.55 7.78
N TYR A 224 21.52 -12.06 6.76
CA TYR A 224 20.78 -13.31 6.86
C TYR A 224 21.72 -14.51 7.13
N GLU A 225 22.84 -14.61 6.42
CA GLU A 225 23.83 -15.64 6.69
C GLU A 225 24.38 -15.58 8.12
N GLU A 226 24.68 -14.36 8.59
CA GLU A 226 25.15 -14.16 9.98
C GLU A 226 24.07 -14.56 10.99
N PHE A 227 22.80 -14.25 10.72
CA PHE A 227 21.68 -14.64 11.55
C PHE A 227 21.55 -16.16 11.62
N GLU A 228 21.57 -16.86 10.49
CA GLU A 228 21.49 -18.32 10.43
C GLU A 228 22.64 -18.98 11.17
N LYS A 229 23.88 -18.50 10.97
CA LYS A 229 25.08 -18.98 11.67
C LYS A 229 25.05 -18.68 13.18
N SER A 230 24.23 -17.74 13.62
CA SER A 230 24.06 -17.32 15.01
C SER A 230 22.89 -18.00 15.71
N SER A 231 22.09 -18.78 14.99
CA SER A 231 20.93 -19.48 15.53
C SER A 231 21.33 -20.37 16.74
N GLY A 232 20.60 -20.25 17.84
CA GLY A 232 20.89 -20.94 19.09
C GLY A 232 22.07 -20.38 19.90
N GLN A 233 22.75 -19.34 19.44
CA GLN A 233 23.93 -18.76 20.12
C GLN A 233 23.64 -17.32 20.59
N TYR A 234 23.11 -17.18 21.80
CA TYR A 234 22.70 -15.90 22.39
C TYR A 234 23.71 -14.76 22.25
N LYS A 235 24.97 -15.02 22.55
CA LYS A 235 26.06 -14.01 22.46
C LYS A 235 26.28 -13.53 21.02
N ARG A 236 26.10 -14.38 20.01
CA ARG A 236 26.24 -14.01 18.60
C ARG A 236 25.02 -13.20 18.14
N LEU A 237 23.82 -13.59 18.57
CA LEU A 237 22.61 -12.83 18.28
C LEU A 237 22.67 -11.41 18.87
N LEU A 238 23.21 -11.25 20.09
CA LEU A 238 23.42 -9.91 20.66
C LEU A 238 24.39 -9.05 19.84
N ARG A 239 25.49 -9.65 19.33
CA ARG A 239 26.42 -8.93 18.44
C ARG A 239 25.78 -8.54 17.14
N LEU A 240 24.97 -9.42 16.55
CA LEU A 240 24.21 -9.11 15.33
C LEU A 240 23.22 -7.97 15.59
N ALA A 241 22.49 -7.99 16.71
CA ALA A 241 21.58 -6.90 17.10
C ALA A 241 22.32 -5.57 17.29
N ASP A 242 23.50 -5.57 17.90
CA ASP A 242 24.36 -4.39 18.04
C ASP A 242 24.86 -3.90 16.66
N ARG A 243 25.21 -4.82 15.75
CA ARG A 243 25.56 -4.48 14.35
C ARG A 243 24.38 -3.83 13.63
N LEU A 244 23.17 -4.43 13.72
CA LEU A 244 21.97 -3.90 13.10
C LEU A 244 21.65 -2.48 13.58
N SER A 245 21.78 -2.21 14.88
CA SER A 245 21.52 -0.88 15.46
C SER A 245 22.47 0.21 14.97
N LYS A 246 23.61 -0.17 14.39
CA LYS A 246 24.65 0.75 13.89
C LYS A 246 24.55 0.99 12.37
N ILE A 247 23.70 0.23 11.67
CA ILE A 247 23.50 0.43 10.23
C ILE A 247 22.82 1.77 10.02
N LYS A 248 23.41 2.61 9.18
CA LYS A 248 22.83 3.87 8.74
C LYS A 248 22.46 3.75 7.26
N ILE A 249 21.20 3.99 6.96
CA ILE A 249 20.69 4.00 5.58
C ILE A 249 20.39 5.44 5.22
N PHE A 250 20.87 5.87 4.07
CA PHE A 250 20.58 7.17 3.50
C PHE A 250 20.04 6.97 2.09
N ASP A 251 18.79 7.31 1.89
CA ASP A 251 18.15 7.36 0.58
C ASP A 251 17.79 8.82 0.27
N PRO A 252 18.54 9.48 -0.66
CA PRO A 252 18.29 10.87 -1.00
C PRO A 252 17.04 11.07 -1.86
N ALA A 253 16.42 10.00 -2.35
CA ALA A 253 15.29 10.01 -3.27
C ALA A 253 14.23 8.97 -2.89
N CYS A 254 13.97 8.83 -1.59
CA CYS A 254 13.13 7.77 -1.03
C CYS A 254 11.66 7.75 -1.52
N GLY A 255 11.21 8.77 -2.21
CA GLY A 255 9.84 8.84 -2.73
C GLY A 255 8.80 8.79 -1.60
N SER A 256 7.96 7.76 -1.63
CA SER A 256 6.94 7.53 -0.60
C SER A 256 7.47 6.84 0.67
N GLY A 257 8.73 6.48 0.69
CA GLY A 257 9.39 5.83 1.84
C GLY A 257 9.83 4.41 1.60
#